data_df18bbaf8402570ba9ac42349b83a417
#
_entry.id   df18bbaf8402570ba9ac42349b83a417
#
_cell.length_a   1.000
_cell.length_b   1.000
_cell.length_c   1.000
_cell.angle_alpha   90.00
_cell.angle_beta   90.00
_cell.angle_gamma   90.00
#
_symmetry.space_group_name_H-M   'P 1'
#
loop_
_entity.id
_entity.type
_entity.pdbx_description
1 polymer ?
#
loop_
_entity_poly.entity_id
_entity_poly.type
_entity_poly.pdbx_seq_one_letter_code
_entity_poly.pdbx_strand_id
1 'polypeptide(L)'
;MAKRKNPSSPTQSAKRRRPDKPVIPLTGAQSVVEQAQPYLLTTAKFPIHALTPVWKVGNNRQLDTKHVQSLYRIFKEQRLQRELGENHLRIACSRAEVDRMMDHLNSARTLHEPLSLLPAHPSFDDWMVVNEAKVEIMAGQHRVEALKLFLKHLSGRPGGGFARRRAVMVDLRCLRHW
;
A
#
# COMPACT_ATOMS: atom_id res chain seq x y z
N MET A 1 9.59 67.98 -29.19
CA MET A 1 9.84 66.53 -29.15
C MET A 1 9.96 66.08 -27.71
N ALA A 2 8.92 65.48 -27.13
CA ALA A 2 8.85 65.10 -25.72
C ALA A 2 9.22 63.65 -25.55
N LYS A 3 10.27 63.31 -24.78
CA LYS A 3 10.68 61.98 -24.41
C LYS A 3 9.73 61.37 -23.38
N ARG A 4 9.01 60.29 -23.72
CA ARG A 4 8.25 59.48 -22.80
C ARG A 4 9.16 58.62 -21.95
N LYS A 5 9.15 58.78 -20.64
CA LYS A 5 9.74 57.87 -19.65
C LYS A 5 8.86 56.64 -19.49
N ASN A 6 9.46 55.47 -19.62
CA ASN A 6 8.85 54.21 -19.25
C ASN A 6 8.91 54.04 -17.72
N PRO A 7 7.84 53.60 -17.05
CA PRO A 7 7.90 53.25 -15.65
C PRO A 7 8.28 51.76 -15.49
N SER A 8 9.19 51.59 -14.61
CA SER A 8 9.84 50.46 -14.00
C SER A 8 8.95 49.30 -13.52
N SER A 9 9.50 48.13 -13.73
CA SER A 9 9.62 46.90 -12.93
C SER A 9 8.51 46.42 -12.02
N PRO A 10 8.12 45.14 -12.17
CA PRO A 10 7.14 44.51 -11.28
C PRO A 10 7.76 44.15 -9.93
N THR A 11 7.08 44.60 -8.90
CA THR A 11 7.31 44.27 -7.49
C THR A 11 7.30 42.75 -7.26
N GLN A 12 8.41 42.19 -6.84
CA GLN A 12 8.49 40.81 -6.38
C GLN A 12 7.60 40.64 -5.14
N SER A 13 6.52 39.88 -5.33
CA SER A 13 5.64 39.41 -4.27
C SER A 13 6.44 38.55 -3.29
N ALA A 14 6.77 39.07 -2.12
CA ALA A 14 7.37 38.36 -1.02
C ALA A 14 6.49 37.18 -0.61
N LYS A 15 6.94 35.96 -0.91
CA LYS A 15 6.33 34.73 -0.40
C LYS A 15 6.33 34.81 1.13
N ARG A 16 5.17 35.05 1.74
CA ARG A 16 4.95 34.93 3.19
C ARG A 16 5.38 33.52 3.62
N ARG A 17 6.53 33.41 4.27
CA ARG A 17 6.92 32.21 5.02
C ARG A 17 5.83 31.98 6.09
N ARG A 18 5.16 30.83 6.02
CA ARG A 18 4.31 30.37 7.12
C ARG A 18 5.22 30.20 8.33
N PRO A 19 4.85 30.72 9.52
CA PRO A 19 5.62 30.47 10.71
C PRO A 19 5.67 28.96 10.94
N ASP A 20 6.87 28.44 11.15
CA ASP A 20 7.10 27.04 11.53
C ASP A 20 6.29 26.76 12.79
N LYS A 21 5.29 25.88 12.68
CA LYS A 21 4.58 25.40 13.85
C LYS A 21 5.59 24.74 14.77
N PRO A 22 5.62 25.07 16.07
CA PRO A 22 6.51 24.43 17.00
C PRO A 22 6.24 22.92 16.96
N VAL A 23 7.26 22.13 16.61
CA VAL A 23 7.22 20.68 16.73
C VAL A 23 7.26 20.42 18.24
N ILE A 24 6.10 20.16 18.83
CA ILE A 24 6.02 19.69 20.22
C ILE A 24 6.63 18.28 20.21
N PRO A 25 7.74 18.02 20.88
CA PRO A 25 8.25 16.66 21.02
C PRO A 25 7.21 15.86 21.79
N LEU A 26 6.66 14.83 21.19
CA LEU A 26 5.80 13.85 21.87
C LEU A 26 6.69 12.99 22.79
N THR A 27 7.18 13.61 23.86
CA THR A 27 7.86 12.92 24.96
C THR A 27 6.83 12.10 25.70
N GLY A 28 6.84 10.78 25.48
CA GLY A 28 6.06 9.80 26.22
C GLY A 28 4.92 9.10 25.49
N ALA A 29 4.52 9.55 24.28
CA ALA A 29 3.56 8.79 23.47
C ALA A 29 4.32 7.76 22.65
N GLN A 30 4.00 6.48 22.83
CA GLN A 30 4.44 5.43 21.92
C GLN A 30 4.08 5.84 20.49
N SER A 31 4.98 5.59 19.54
CA SER A 31 4.68 5.89 18.15
C SER A 31 3.42 5.13 17.71
N VAL A 32 2.65 5.69 16.78
CA VAL A 32 1.45 5.00 16.23
C VAL A 32 1.79 3.60 15.71
N VAL A 33 3.02 3.41 15.24
CA VAL A 33 3.52 2.10 14.79
C VAL A 33 3.63 1.11 15.95
N GLU A 34 4.18 1.53 17.09
CA GLU A 34 4.30 0.69 18.28
C GLU A 34 2.92 0.34 18.87
N GLN A 35 2.02 1.31 18.94
CA GLN A 35 0.63 1.08 19.38
C GLN A 35 -0.12 0.11 18.45
N ALA A 36 0.21 0.09 17.17
CA ALA A 36 -0.42 -0.78 16.18
C ALA A 36 0.20 -2.19 16.10
N GLN A 37 1.37 -2.43 16.71
CA GLN A 37 2.05 -3.73 16.68
C GLN A 37 1.23 -4.88 17.25
N PRO A 38 0.53 -4.77 18.40
CA PRO A 38 -0.26 -5.87 18.95
C PRO A 38 -1.40 -6.36 18.03
N TYR A 39 -1.78 -5.55 17.05
CA TYR A 39 -2.85 -5.88 16.08
C TYR A 39 -2.31 -6.48 14.79
N LEU A 40 -1.00 -6.47 14.58
CA LEU A 40 -0.38 -7.10 13.42
C LEU A 40 -0.45 -8.62 13.57
N LEU A 41 -1.17 -9.29 12.67
CA LEU A 41 -1.29 -10.75 12.64
C LEU A 41 -0.10 -11.37 11.92
N THR A 42 0.16 -10.91 10.71
CA THR A 42 1.25 -11.38 9.85
C THR A 42 1.49 -10.39 8.71
N THR A 43 2.63 -10.53 8.05
CA THR A 43 2.91 -9.91 6.75
C THR A 43 2.90 -10.99 5.69
N ALA A 44 2.16 -10.80 4.59
CA ALA A 44 2.00 -11.80 3.55
C ALA A 44 2.00 -11.19 2.14
N LYS A 45 2.26 -12.02 1.15
CA LYS A 45 1.98 -11.73 -0.27
C LYS A 45 0.50 -11.95 -0.52
N PHE A 46 -0.16 -10.96 -1.14
CA PHE A 46 -1.61 -10.95 -1.26
C PHE A 46 -2.07 -10.64 -2.68
N PRO A 47 -3.07 -11.35 -3.23
CA PRO A 47 -3.56 -11.09 -4.58
C PRO A 47 -4.38 -9.80 -4.62
N ILE A 48 -4.10 -8.94 -5.61
CA ILE A 48 -4.73 -7.62 -5.73
C ILE A 48 -6.26 -7.73 -5.91
N HIS A 49 -6.73 -8.78 -6.59
CA HIS A 49 -8.17 -8.95 -6.86
C HIS A 49 -8.98 -9.26 -5.61
N ALA A 50 -8.33 -9.77 -4.55
CA ALA A 50 -8.95 -10.02 -3.25
C ALA A 50 -9.02 -8.78 -2.35
N LEU A 51 -8.49 -7.63 -2.79
CA LEU A 51 -8.53 -6.38 -2.06
C LEU A 51 -9.75 -5.54 -2.46
N THR A 52 -10.40 -4.91 -1.48
CA THR A 52 -11.43 -3.90 -1.69
C THR A 52 -11.04 -2.57 -1.06
N PRO A 53 -11.25 -1.44 -1.76
CA PRO A 53 -10.98 -0.11 -1.19
C PRO A 53 -12.03 0.32 -0.15
N VAL A 54 -13.13 -0.40 -0.05
CA VAL A 54 -14.17 -0.12 0.95
C VAL A 54 -13.66 -0.53 2.32
N TRP A 55 -13.69 0.40 3.26
CA TRP A 55 -13.34 0.16 4.66
C TRP A 55 -14.55 0.49 5.54
N LYS A 56 -15.21 -0.51 6.09
CA LYS A 56 -16.50 -0.38 6.81
C LYS A 56 -16.39 0.35 8.14
N VAL A 57 -15.27 0.20 8.83
CA VAL A 57 -15.05 0.80 10.17
C VAL A 57 -14.49 2.20 10.08
N GLY A 58 -13.85 2.54 8.97
CA GLY A 58 -13.23 3.85 8.75
C GLY A 58 -13.48 4.39 7.35
N ASN A 59 -12.87 5.52 7.07
CA ASN A 59 -12.99 6.16 5.76
C ASN A 59 -11.64 6.24 5.08
N ASN A 60 -11.53 5.63 3.92
CA ASN A 60 -10.42 5.89 3.02
C ASN A 60 -10.53 7.30 2.45
N ARG A 61 -9.40 7.96 2.25
CA ARG A 61 -9.38 9.25 1.55
C ARG A 61 -9.98 9.11 0.16
N GLN A 62 -10.62 10.15 -0.33
CA GLN A 62 -11.06 10.18 -1.73
C GLN A 62 -9.88 9.90 -2.66
N LEU A 63 -10.13 9.12 -3.70
CA LEU A 63 -9.10 8.75 -4.67
C LEU A 63 -8.66 9.98 -5.48
N ASP A 64 -7.40 10.35 -5.36
CA ASP A 64 -6.78 11.41 -6.16
C ASP A 64 -6.11 10.80 -7.40
N THR A 65 -6.72 11.05 -8.56
CA THR A 65 -6.23 10.55 -9.84
C THR A 65 -4.83 11.09 -10.18
N LYS A 66 -4.49 12.33 -9.80
CA LYS A 66 -3.15 12.90 -10.05
C LYS A 66 -2.11 12.15 -9.23
N HIS A 67 -2.42 11.85 -7.98
CA HIS A 67 -1.54 11.07 -7.11
C HIS A 67 -1.36 9.64 -7.63
N VAL A 68 -2.44 8.98 -8.08
CA VAL A 68 -2.38 7.65 -8.70
C VAL A 68 -1.46 7.66 -9.94
N GLN A 69 -1.58 8.67 -10.81
CA GLN A 69 -0.73 8.79 -11.99
C GLN A 69 0.75 9.05 -11.64
N SER A 70 1.00 9.80 -10.58
CA SER A 70 2.36 10.02 -10.07
C SER A 70 2.98 8.71 -9.59
N LEU A 71 2.26 7.93 -8.78
CA LEU A 71 2.70 6.61 -8.31
C LEU A 71 2.91 5.63 -9.47
N TYR A 72 2.02 5.63 -10.46
CA TYR A 72 2.19 4.80 -11.67
C TYR A 72 3.50 5.10 -12.40
N ARG A 73 3.88 6.39 -12.56
CA ARG A 73 5.16 6.78 -13.17
C ARG A 73 6.34 6.25 -12.36
N ILE A 74 6.30 6.41 -11.02
CA ILE A 74 7.34 5.89 -10.12
C ILE A 74 7.48 4.37 -10.31
N PHE A 75 6.38 3.61 -10.36
CA PHE A 75 6.43 2.16 -10.58
C PHE A 75 7.05 1.78 -11.93
N LYS A 76 6.83 2.60 -12.95
CA LYS A 76 7.41 2.40 -14.29
C LYS A 76 8.91 2.68 -14.34
N GLU A 77 9.37 3.71 -13.63
CA GLU A 77 10.74 4.22 -13.69
C GLU A 77 11.68 3.55 -12.69
N GLN A 78 11.23 3.37 -11.45
CA GLN A 78 12.09 2.98 -10.33
C GLN A 78 11.99 1.50 -9.93
N ARG A 79 11.14 0.70 -10.59
CA ARG A 79 10.76 -0.65 -10.18
C ARG A 79 9.97 -0.69 -8.85
N LEU A 80 9.19 -1.77 -8.69
CA LEU A 80 8.39 -2.00 -7.49
C LEU A 80 9.27 -2.56 -6.37
N GLN A 81 9.61 -1.75 -5.39
CA GLN A 81 10.28 -2.19 -4.16
C GLN A 81 9.23 -2.70 -3.16
N ARG A 82 8.67 -3.87 -3.43
CA ARG A 82 7.53 -4.43 -2.69
C ARG A 82 7.87 -4.91 -1.29
N GLU A 83 9.10 -5.31 -1.06
CA GLU A 83 9.55 -5.95 0.17
C GLU A 83 9.96 -4.96 1.26
N LEU A 84 10.05 -3.66 0.94
CA LEU A 84 10.27 -2.63 1.93
C LEU A 84 9.00 -2.44 2.77
N GLY A 85 9.12 -2.54 4.10
CA GLY A 85 8.00 -2.44 5.04
C GLY A 85 7.17 -1.16 4.89
N GLU A 86 7.79 -0.05 4.51
CA GLU A 86 7.11 1.23 4.21
C GLU A 86 6.17 1.13 2.98
N ASN A 87 6.41 0.16 2.11
CA ASN A 87 5.59 -0.09 0.92
C ASN A 87 4.49 -1.11 1.14
N HIS A 88 4.43 -1.75 2.31
CA HIS A 88 3.37 -2.67 2.65
C HIS A 88 2.02 -1.96 2.73
N LEU A 89 0.98 -2.60 2.21
CA LEU A 89 -0.39 -2.15 2.36
C LEU A 89 -0.92 -2.63 3.71
N ARG A 90 -1.69 -1.78 4.37
CA ARG A 90 -2.38 -2.17 5.61
C ARG A 90 -3.79 -2.60 5.27
N ILE A 91 -4.13 -3.83 5.60
CA ILE A 91 -5.44 -4.41 5.36
C ILE A 91 -6.04 -4.93 6.65
N ALA A 92 -7.36 -4.97 6.68
CA ALA A 92 -8.14 -5.43 7.83
C ALA A 92 -8.74 -6.80 7.55
N CYS A 93 -8.50 -7.73 8.46
CA CYS A 93 -9.09 -9.07 8.44
C CYS A 93 -9.24 -9.61 9.86
N SER A 94 -10.00 -10.68 10.01
CA SER A 94 -10.09 -11.39 11.28
C SER A 94 -8.90 -12.36 11.46
N ARG A 95 -8.58 -12.68 12.71
CA ARG A 95 -7.60 -13.73 12.99
C ARG A 95 -8.01 -15.06 12.39
N ALA A 96 -9.29 -15.42 12.49
CA ALA A 96 -9.80 -16.69 11.96
C ALA A 96 -9.60 -16.83 10.44
N GLU A 97 -9.68 -15.73 9.68
CA GLU A 97 -9.39 -15.75 8.24
C GLU A 97 -7.91 -16.02 7.96
N VAL A 98 -7.02 -15.44 8.76
CA VAL A 98 -5.57 -15.69 8.64
C VAL A 98 -5.24 -17.12 9.04
N ASP A 99 -5.81 -17.61 10.14
CA ASP A 99 -5.58 -18.99 10.62
C ASP A 99 -6.03 -20.01 9.56
N ARG A 100 -7.22 -19.84 8.94
CA ARG A 100 -7.65 -20.70 7.82
C ARG A 100 -6.67 -20.70 6.65
N MET A 101 -6.10 -19.54 6.29
CA MET A 101 -5.09 -19.48 5.24
C MET A 101 -3.80 -20.18 5.63
N MET A 102 -3.36 -20.04 6.87
CA MET A 102 -2.16 -20.73 7.35
C MET A 102 -2.36 -22.24 7.38
N ASP A 103 -3.53 -22.72 7.80
CA ASP A 103 -3.89 -24.14 7.79
C ASP A 103 -3.94 -24.68 6.35
N HIS A 104 -4.53 -23.92 5.43
CA HIS A 104 -4.55 -24.28 4.01
C HIS A 104 -3.14 -24.42 3.44
N LEU A 105 -2.25 -23.47 3.70
CA LEU A 105 -0.86 -23.51 3.26
C LEU A 105 -0.10 -24.68 3.90
N ASN A 106 -0.32 -24.95 5.17
CA ASN A 106 0.32 -26.08 5.86
C ASN A 106 -0.14 -27.44 5.31
N SER A 107 -1.43 -27.55 4.99
CA SER A 107 -2.01 -28.77 4.39
C SER A 107 -1.51 -29.03 2.96
N ALA A 108 -1.23 -27.96 2.20
CA ALA A 108 -0.69 -28.06 0.85
C ALA A 108 0.82 -28.35 0.80
N ARG A 109 1.53 -28.24 1.93
CA ARG A 109 2.96 -28.52 2.01
C ARG A 109 3.21 -30.02 1.97
N THR A 110 4.09 -30.44 1.11
CA THR A 110 4.69 -31.78 1.17
C THR A 110 5.64 -31.85 2.37
N LEU A 111 5.51 -32.88 3.17
CA LEU A 111 6.26 -33.16 4.43
C LEU A 111 7.81 -33.12 4.31
N HIS A 112 8.34 -32.86 3.13
CA HIS A 112 9.78 -32.98 2.81
C HIS A 112 10.43 -31.65 2.39
N GLU A 113 9.74 -30.52 2.48
CA GLU A 113 10.32 -29.23 2.11
C GLU A 113 11.20 -28.68 3.26
N PRO A 114 12.52 -28.49 3.02
CA PRO A 114 13.41 -27.98 4.08
C PRO A 114 12.95 -26.58 4.52
N LEU A 115 12.94 -26.32 5.83
CA LEU A 115 12.58 -25.02 6.41
C LEU A 115 13.39 -23.83 5.82
N SER A 116 14.61 -24.08 5.38
CA SER A 116 15.49 -23.08 4.77
C SER A 116 15.03 -22.56 3.41
N LEU A 117 14.10 -23.25 2.74
CA LEU A 117 13.53 -22.84 1.46
C LEU A 117 12.21 -22.07 1.60
N LEU A 118 11.72 -21.88 2.82
CA LEU A 118 10.48 -21.18 3.05
C LEU A 118 10.66 -19.68 2.70
N PRO A 119 9.75 -19.11 1.91
CA PRO A 119 9.77 -17.68 1.65
C PRO A 119 9.60 -16.90 2.96
N ALA A 120 10.31 -15.78 3.11
CA ALA A 120 10.25 -14.92 4.30
C ALA A 120 8.81 -14.50 4.66
N HIS A 121 7.90 -14.50 3.67
CA HIS A 121 6.49 -14.18 3.86
C HIS A 121 5.60 -15.17 3.12
N PRO A 122 4.51 -15.68 3.76
CA PRO A 122 3.55 -16.59 3.14
C PRO A 122 2.86 -15.92 1.94
N SER A 123 2.46 -16.71 0.93
CA SER A 123 1.65 -16.26 -0.19
C SER A 123 0.20 -16.68 0.01
N PHE A 124 -0.69 -15.72 0.11
CA PHE A 124 -2.14 -15.93 0.29
C PHE A 124 -2.88 -15.86 -1.06
N ASP A 125 -2.30 -16.50 -2.09
CA ASP A 125 -2.86 -16.46 -3.45
C ASP A 125 -4.27 -17.03 -3.51
N ASP A 126 -4.57 -18.05 -2.69
CA ASP A 126 -5.87 -18.73 -2.62
C ASP A 126 -6.85 -18.09 -1.65
N TRP A 127 -6.59 -16.85 -1.19
CA TRP A 127 -7.44 -16.16 -0.21
C TRP A 127 -8.93 -16.21 -0.55
N MET A 128 -9.29 -15.96 -1.81
CA MET A 128 -10.68 -15.94 -2.25
C MET A 128 -11.33 -17.33 -2.26
N VAL A 129 -10.53 -18.39 -2.42
CA VAL A 129 -11.01 -19.78 -2.37
C VAL A 129 -11.27 -20.21 -0.92
N VAL A 130 -10.35 -19.82 -0.01
CA VAL A 130 -10.40 -20.24 1.40
C VAL A 130 -11.39 -19.42 2.23
N ASN A 131 -11.45 -18.10 1.97
CA ASN A 131 -12.23 -17.17 2.79
C ASN A 131 -13.49 -16.63 2.10
N GLU A 132 -13.64 -16.85 0.78
CA GLU A 132 -14.82 -16.44 -0.03
C GLU A 132 -15.15 -14.93 0.07
N ALA A 133 -14.28 -14.13 0.64
CA ALA A 133 -14.48 -12.72 0.91
C ALA A 133 -13.26 -11.88 0.54
N LYS A 134 -13.51 -10.64 0.09
CA LYS A 134 -12.45 -9.66 -0.12
C LYS A 134 -12.07 -9.00 1.19
N VAL A 135 -10.80 -8.60 1.27
CA VAL A 135 -10.23 -7.93 2.43
C VAL A 135 -10.23 -6.41 2.24
N GLU A 136 -10.52 -5.70 3.32
CA GLU A 136 -10.65 -4.24 3.32
C GLU A 136 -9.27 -3.56 3.41
N ILE A 137 -9.03 -2.58 2.54
CA ILE A 137 -7.80 -1.78 2.57
C ILE A 137 -7.99 -0.66 3.59
N MET A 138 -7.20 -0.67 4.66
CA MET A 138 -7.15 0.43 5.64
C MET A 138 -6.31 1.60 5.14
N ALA A 139 -5.21 1.32 4.42
CA ALA A 139 -4.32 2.34 3.86
C ALA A 139 -3.63 1.84 2.60
N GLY A 140 -3.39 2.75 1.65
CA GLY A 140 -2.65 2.45 0.42
C GLY A 140 -3.52 2.26 -0.83
N GLN A 141 -4.80 2.65 -0.82
CA GLN A 141 -5.70 2.52 -1.97
C GLN A 141 -5.12 3.14 -3.26
N HIS A 142 -4.46 4.31 -3.17
CA HIS A 142 -3.82 4.95 -4.33
C HIS A 142 -2.70 4.08 -4.92
N ARG A 143 -1.93 3.40 -4.06
CA ARG A 143 -0.90 2.44 -4.51
C ARG A 143 -1.52 1.24 -5.22
N VAL A 144 -2.64 0.72 -4.72
CA VAL A 144 -3.36 -0.40 -5.36
C VAL A 144 -3.87 0.00 -6.74
N GLU A 145 -4.49 1.18 -6.87
CA GLU A 145 -4.96 1.67 -8.17
C GLU A 145 -3.81 1.95 -9.15
N ALA A 146 -2.73 2.57 -8.69
CA ALA A 146 -1.53 2.76 -9.50
C ALA A 146 -0.92 1.42 -9.96
N LEU A 147 -0.93 0.41 -9.10
CA LEU A 147 -0.43 -0.92 -9.43
C LEU A 147 -1.35 -1.65 -10.44
N LYS A 148 -2.67 -1.50 -10.33
CA LYS A 148 -3.61 -2.02 -11.35
C LYS A 148 -3.32 -1.42 -12.72
N LEU A 149 -3.10 -0.11 -12.80
CA LEU A 149 -2.72 0.56 -14.05
C LEU A 149 -1.38 0.04 -14.59
N PHE A 150 -0.39 -0.13 -13.71
CA PHE A 150 0.91 -0.66 -14.09
C PHE A 150 0.83 -2.09 -14.63
N LEU A 151 0.07 -2.96 -14.00
CA LEU A 151 -0.15 -4.34 -14.44
C LEU A 151 -0.91 -4.40 -15.78
N LYS A 152 -1.91 -3.55 -15.97
CA LYS A 152 -2.62 -3.41 -17.25
C LYS A 152 -1.66 -3.02 -18.37
N HIS A 153 -0.75 -2.07 -18.11
CA HIS A 153 0.26 -1.67 -19.07
C HIS A 153 1.22 -2.81 -19.44
N LEU A 154 1.63 -3.62 -18.45
CA LEU A 154 2.49 -4.78 -18.69
C LEU A 154 1.79 -5.91 -19.45
N SER A 155 0.51 -6.15 -19.19
CA SER A 155 -0.30 -7.17 -19.87
C SER A 155 -0.54 -6.86 -21.35
N GLY A 156 -0.53 -5.59 -21.74
CA GLY A 156 -0.67 -5.15 -23.13
C GLY A 156 0.61 -5.29 -23.97
N ARG A 157 1.73 -5.75 -23.41
CA ARG A 157 2.97 -5.99 -24.16
C ARG A 157 3.02 -7.41 -24.67
N PRO A 158 3.26 -7.65 -25.98
CA PRO A 158 3.43 -8.98 -26.54
C PRO A 158 4.64 -9.67 -25.87
N GLY A 159 4.46 -10.89 -25.37
CA GLY A 159 5.51 -11.69 -24.72
C GLY A 159 5.56 -11.60 -23.19
N GLY A 160 4.66 -10.88 -22.55
CA GLY A 160 4.63 -10.73 -21.09
C GLY A 160 4.00 -11.91 -20.36
N GLY A 161 4.76 -12.97 -20.08
CA GLY A 161 4.35 -14.06 -19.17
C GLY A 161 4.20 -13.62 -17.70
N PHE A 162 3.49 -12.51 -17.44
CA PHE A 162 3.41 -11.83 -16.14
C PHE A 162 2.30 -12.31 -15.20
N ALA A 163 1.71 -13.50 -15.45
CA ALA A 163 0.61 -14.01 -14.60
C ALA A 163 0.98 -14.15 -13.11
N ARG A 164 2.25 -14.37 -12.78
CA ARG A 164 2.72 -14.61 -11.40
C ARG A 164 3.02 -13.36 -10.56
N ARG A 165 2.91 -12.13 -11.08
CA ARG A 165 3.33 -10.90 -10.36
C ARG A 165 2.18 -10.01 -9.89
N ARG A 166 0.98 -10.57 -9.71
CA ARG A 166 -0.21 -9.83 -9.28
C ARG A 166 -0.37 -9.72 -7.76
N ALA A 167 0.64 -10.13 -7.00
CA ALA A 167 0.63 -10.03 -5.55
C ALA A 167 1.30 -8.74 -5.06
N VAL A 168 0.79 -8.19 -3.98
CA VAL A 168 1.36 -7.10 -3.20
C VAL A 168 1.74 -7.60 -1.82
N MET A 169 2.71 -6.95 -1.18
CA MET A 169 2.99 -7.16 0.23
C MET A 169 1.97 -6.41 1.07
N VAL A 170 1.41 -7.08 2.04
CA VAL A 170 0.42 -6.50 2.95
C VAL A 170 0.73 -6.86 4.40
N ASP A 171 0.45 -5.90 5.29
CA ASP A 171 0.38 -6.13 6.73
C ASP A 171 -1.06 -6.40 7.10
N LEU A 172 -1.37 -7.65 7.47
CA LEU A 172 -2.68 -8.05 7.92
C LEU A 172 -2.87 -7.66 9.37
N ARG A 173 -3.89 -6.85 9.66
CA ARG A 173 -4.18 -6.35 11.01
C ARG A 173 -5.55 -6.83 11.47
N CYS A 174 -5.61 -7.30 12.70
CA CYS A 174 -6.86 -7.68 13.33
C CYS A 174 -7.66 -6.43 13.68
N LEU A 175 -8.86 -6.31 13.14
CA LEU A 175 -9.88 -5.42 13.68
C LEU A 175 -10.49 -6.11 14.91
N ARG A 176 -9.84 -6.00 16.07
CA ARG A 176 -10.59 -6.22 17.31
C ARG A 176 -11.49 -5.01 17.49
N HIS A 177 -12.76 -5.27 17.78
CA HIS A 177 -13.79 -4.29 18.03
C HIS A 177 -13.25 -3.05 18.77
N TRP A 178 -13.35 -1.92 18.10
CA TRP A 178 -13.28 -0.59 18.71
C TRP A 178 -14.65 -0.27 19.26
#